data_9336c4a9ae4315a6e11c8b7d495ca2c4
#
_entry.id   9336c4a9ae4315a6e11c8b7d495ca2c4
#
_cell.length_a   1.000
_cell.length_b   1.000
_cell.length_c   1.000
_cell.angle_alpha   90.00
_cell.angle_beta   90.00
_cell.angle_gamma   90.00
#
_symmetry.space_group_name_H-M   'P 1'
#
loop_
_entity.id
_entity.type
_entity.pdbx_description
1 polymer ?
#
loop_
_entity_poly.entity_id
_entity_poly.type
_entity_poly.pdbx_seq_one_letter_code
_entity_poly.pdbx_strand_id
1 'polypeptide(L)' 'MSIEENFRRLGLGIIMLEEKLEELKTYSQEMERDKSKFDPDVLINISSRLVSAAYELSQSYENYKSARPTP' A
#
# COMPACT_ATOMS: atom_id res chain seq x y z
N MET A 1 -15.66 -17.16 3.53
CA MET A 1 -14.31 -17.13 2.96
C MET A 1 -13.37 -17.99 3.75
N SER A 2 -12.48 -18.70 3.06
CA SER A 2 -11.50 -19.56 3.73
C SER A 2 -10.35 -18.73 4.29
N ILE A 3 -9.65 -19.30 5.25
CA ILE A 3 -8.44 -18.69 5.84
C ILE A 3 -7.37 -18.52 4.75
N GLU A 4 -7.26 -19.49 3.83
CA GLU A 4 -6.30 -19.43 2.74
C GLU A 4 -6.54 -18.24 1.82
N GLU A 5 -7.80 -17.97 1.47
CA GLU A 5 -8.15 -16.82 0.64
C GLU A 5 -7.81 -15.52 1.33
N ASN A 6 -8.12 -15.41 2.62
CA ASN A 6 -7.80 -14.21 3.38
C ASN A 6 -6.31 -14.00 3.49
N PHE A 7 -5.55 -15.07 3.68
CA PHE A 7 -4.10 -15.01 3.73
C PHE A 7 -3.52 -14.55 2.38
N ARG A 8 -4.06 -15.07 1.29
CA ARG A 8 -3.65 -14.66 -0.06
C ARG A 8 -3.90 -13.18 -0.30
N ARG A 9 -5.06 -12.68 0.14
CA ARG A 9 -5.39 -11.26 0.02
C ARG A 9 -4.42 -10.38 0.79
N LEU A 10 -3.97 -10.82 1.96
CA LEU A 10 -2.95 -10.11 2.72
C LEU A 10 -1.66 -10.01 1.93
N GLY A 11 -1.23 -11.10 1.30
CA GLY A 11 -0.03 -11.11 0.48
C GLY A 11 -0.13 -10.16 -0.70
N LEU A 12 -1.26 -10.15 -1.39
CA LEU A 12 -1.50 -9.22 -2.50
C LEU A 12 -1.51 -7.77 -2.02
N GLY A 13 -2.13 -7.52 -0.86
CA GLY A 13 -2.16 -6.19 -0.28
C GLY A 13 -0.76 -5.67 0.06
N ILE A 14 0.10 -6.53 0.57
CA ILE A 14 1.49 -6.19 0.87
C ILE A 14 2.25 -5.83 -0.41
N ILE A 15 2.07 -6.63 -1.47
CA ILE A 15 2.71 -6.36 -2.77
C ILE A 15 2.26 -5.01 -3.32
N MET A 16 0.96 -4.72 -3.27
CA MET A 16 0.43 -3.44 -3.74
C MET A 16 1.00 -2.27 -2.93
N LEU A 17 1.12 -2.44 -1.62
CA LEU A 17 1.69 -1.40 -0.76
C LEU A 17 3.15 -1.17 -1.10
N GLU A 18 3.91 -2.24 -1.33
CA GLU A 18 5.32 -2.14 -1.74
C GLU A 18 5.47 -1.40 -3.06
N GLU A 19 4.59 -1.67 -4.03
CA GLU A 19 4.61 -0.98 -5.32
C GLU A 19 4.39 0.51 -5.16
N LYS A 20 3.44 0.91 -4.33
CA LYS A 20 3.16 2.32 -4.07
C LYS A 20 4.32 3.00 -3.34
N LEU A 21 4.95 2.28 -2.43
CA LEU A 21 6.14 2.79 -1.73
C LEU A 21 7.31 2.99 -2.70
N GLU A 22 7.49 2.07 -3.65
CA GLU A 22 8.51 2.21 -4.69
C GLU A 22 8.26 3.41 -5.58
N GLU A 23 7.00 3.66 -5.95
CA GLU A 23 6.64 4.85 -6.71
C GLU A 23 7.05 6.12 -5.95
N LEU A 24 6.77 6.16 -4.66
CA LEU A 24 7.12 7.30 -3.82
C LEU A 24 8.63 7.49 -3.72
N LYS A 25 9.37 6.41 -3.55
CA LYS A 25 10.83 6.44 -3.50
C LYS A 25 11.43 6.95 -4.81
N THR A 26 10.94 6.45 -5.93
CA THR A 26 11.40 6.85 -7.25
C THR A 26 11.15 8.33 -7.47
N TYR A 27 9.96 8.80 -7.11
CA TYR A 27 9.62 10.21 -7.24
C TYR A 27 10.54 11.07 -6.37
N SER A 28 10.79 10.65 -5.14
CA SER A 28 11.67 11.36 -4.22
C SER A 28 13.08 11.47 -4.77
N GLN A 29 13.60 10.39 -5.35
CA GLN A 29 14.93 10.38 -5.95
C GLN A 29 15.03 11.31 -7.16
N GLU A 30 13.99 11.36 -7.98
CA GLU A 30 13.93 12.29 -9.10
C GLU A 30 13.92 13.75 -8.64
N MET A 31 13.22 14.03 -7.54
CA MET A 31 13.18 15.37 -6.97
C MET A 31 14.53 15.80 -6.40
N GLU A 32 15.30 14.86 -5.88
CA GLU A 32 16.65 15.16 -5.40
C GLU A 32 17.57 15.54 -6.54
N ARG A 33 17.40 14.90 -7.70
CA ARG A 33 18.20 15.21 -8.89
C ARG A 33 17.84 16.55 -9.50
N ASP A 34 16.56 16.84 -9.56
CA ASP A 34 16.07 18.05 -10.23
C ASP A 34 14.85 18.60 -9.51
N LYS A 35 15.09 19.56 -8.66
CA LYS A 35 14.05 20.16 -7.84
C LYS A 35 13.01 20.93 -8.66
N SER A 36 13.35 21.29 -9.89
CA SER A 36 12.42 22.00 -10.77
C SER A 36 11.27 21.10 -11.23
N LYS A 37 11.43 19.78 -11.13
CA LYS A 37 10.39 18.82 -11.49
C LYS A 37 9.41 18.54 -10.36
N PHE A 38 9.62 19.13 -9.21
CA PHE A 38 8.74 18.91 -8.07
C PHE A 38 7.34 19.42 -8.35
N ASP A 39 6.37 18.53 -8.21
CA ASP A 39 4.95 18.82 -8.36
C ASP A 39 4.21 18.32 -7.13
N PRO A 40 3.72 19.23 -6.29
CA PRO A 40 2.99 18.84 -5.09
C PRO A 40 1.77 17.95 -5.36
N ASP A 41 1.10 18.16 -6.50
CA ASP A 41 -0.07 17.36 -6.85
C ASP A 41 0.29 15.91 -7.11
N VAL A 42 1.43 15.66 -7.76
CA VAL A 42 1.93 14.30 -7.98
C VAL A 42 2.26 13.64 -6.64
N LEU A 43 2.92 14.36 -5.76
CA LEU A 43 3.27 13.85 -4.43
C LEU A 43 2.02 13.50 -3.64
N ILE A 44 1.02 14.38 -3.64
CA ILE A 44 -0.26 14.14 -2.96
C ILE A 44 -0.94 12.90 -3.54
N ASN A 45 -0.94 12.76 -4.86
CA ASN A 45 -1.56 11.63 -5.54
C ASN A 45 -0.92 10.31 -5.13
N ILE A 46 0.42 10.24 -5.17
CA ILE A 46 1.15 9.03 -4.79
C ILE A 46 0.92 8.72 -3.31
N SER A 47 0.98 9.73 -2.45
CA SER A 47 0.76 9.57 -1.01
C SER A 47 -0.65 9.08 -0.71
N SER A 48 -1.66 9.61 -1.41
CA SER A 48 -3.04 9.19 -1.23
C SER A 48 -3.24 7.73 -1.62
N ARG A 49 -2.61 7.29 -2.70
CA ARG A 49 -2.66 5.88 -3.12
C ARG A 49 -1.99 4.98 -2.10
N LEU A 50 -0.88 5.43 -1.54
CA LEU A 50 -0.17 4.67 -0.50
C LEU A 50 -1.07 4.51 0.73
N VAL A 51 -1.71 5.58 1.17
CA VAL A 51 -2.62 5.55 2.32
C VAL A 51 -3.80 4.61 2.04
N SER A 52 -4.38 4.67 0.84
CA SER A 52 -5.48 3.78 0.45
C SER A 52 -5.06 2.33 0.46
N ALA A 53 -3.87 2.03 -0.07
CA ALA A 53 -3.34 0.66 -0.08
C ALA A 53 -3.10 0.16 1.35
N ALA A 54 -2.57 1.01 2.22
CA ALA A 54 -2.36 0.68 3.62
C ALA A 54 -3.68 0.42 4.34
N TYR A 55 -4.70 1.23 4.05
CA TYR A 55 -6.03 1.06 4.63
C TYR A 55 -6.65 -0.27 4.18
N GLU A 56 -6.58 -0.59 2.89
CA GLU A 56 -7.10 -1.85 2.36
C GLU A 56 -6.39 -3.05 2.97
N LEU A 57 -5.08 -2.96 3.15
CA LEU A 57 -4.30 -4.01 3.80
C LEU A 57 -4.77 -4.19 5.25
N SER A 58 -5.00 -3.10 5.96
CA SER A 58 -5.50 -3.13 7.32
C SER A 58 -6.86 -3.83 7.39
N GLN A 59 -7.77 -3.53 6.45
CA GLN A 59 -9.08 -4.18 6.38
C GLN A 59 -8.95 -5.67 6.09
N SER A 60 -8.04 -6.03 5.19
CA SER A 60 -7.79 -7.44 4.88
C SER A 60 -7.27 -8.20 6.10
N TYR A 61 -6.41 -7.57 6.88
CA TYR A 61 -5.89 -8.13 8.13
C TYR A 61 -7.03 -8.34 9.14
N GLU A 62 -7.90 -7.35 9.28
CA GLU A 62 -9.06 -7.47 10.18
C GLU A 62 -9.97 -8.61 9.75
N ASN A 63 -10.21 -8.75 8.45
CA ASN A 63 -11.01 -9.85 7.93
C ASN A 63 -10.36 -11.20 8.21
N TYR A 64 -9.05 -11.30 8.04
CA TYR A 64 -8.31 -12.52 8.35
C TYR A 64 -8.43 -12.87 9.83
N LYS A 65 -8.27 -11.88 10.69
CA LYS A 65 -8.36 -12.06 12.13
C LYS A 65 -9.75 -12.53 12.56
N SER A 66 -10.79 -11.97 11.93
CA SER A 66 -12.18 -12.34 12.21
C SER A 66 -12.52 -13.75 11.74
N ALA A 67 -11.94 -14.18 10.62
CA ALA A 67 -12.18 -15.49 10.05
C ALA A 67 -11.40 -16.60 10.76
N ARG A 68 -10.37 -16.24 11.50
CA ARG A 68 -9.51 -17.20 12.21
C ARG A 68 -10.29 -17.83 13.35
N PRO A 69 -10.31 -19.18 13.44
CA PRO A 69 -11.00 -19.83 14.55
C PRO A 69 -10.37 -19.42 15.88
N THR A 70 -11.22 -19.08 16.82
CA THR A 70 -10.74 -18.81 18.17
C THR A 70 -10.48 -20.12 18.88
N PRO A 71 -9.32 -20.29 19.49
CA PRO A 71 -9.05 -21.50 20.27
C PRO A 71 -9.95 -21.61 21.49
#